data_50eb123580e474c5bccebbd97d21476e
#
_entry.id   50eb123580e474c5bccebbd97d21476e
#
_cell.length_a   1.000
_cell.length_b   1.000
_cell.length_c   1.000
_cell.angle_alpha   90.00
_cell.angle_beta   90.00
_cell.angle_gamma   90.00
#
_symmetry.space_group_name_H-M   'P 1'
#
loop_
_entity.id
_entity.type
_entity.pdbx_description
1 polymer ?
#
loop_
_entity_poly.entity_id
_entity_poly.type
_entity_poly.pdbx_seq_one_letter_code
_entity_poly.pdbx_strand_id
1 'polypeptide(L)'
;MAGSVNKVILIGNLGRDPEARTMPSGDRVVSFCVATTESWRDKNTGERKDRTEWHNVSIFNDNLGKIAEQYCRKGSKVYLEGQLQTREYTDTEGNQRKATEVVLQRFRGELTLLDSKSSGRGESDYEAVGSNEATAAFGRVSPMERTPIDRRSQSSGKLSEQLDDDIPF
;
A
#
# COMPACT_ATOMS: atom_id res chain seq x y z
N MET A 1 24.39 -24.37 -17.44
CA MET A 1 24.65 -22.98 -17.06
C MET A 1 23.82 -22.64 -15.85
N ALA A 2 24.44 -22.17 -14.77
CA ALA A 2 23.69 -21.68 -13.63
C ALA A 2 23.08 -20.31 -13.99
N GLY A 3 21.75 -20.23 -13.98
CA GLY A 3 21.05 -18.97 -14.11
C GLY A 3 21.21 -18.13 -12.85
N SER A 4 21.20 -16.80 -12.97
CA SER A 4 21.16 -15.87 -11.85
C SER A 4 19.89 -15.02 -11.89
N VAL A 5 19.43 -14.58 -10.75
CA VAL A 5 18.25 -13.71 -10.62
C VAL A 5 18.66 -12.44 -9.88
N ASN A 6 18.30 -11.30 -10.47
CA ASN A 6 18.40 -9.99 -9.81
C ASN A 6 17.01 -9.37 -9.81
N LYS A 7 16.33 -9.47 -8.69
CA LYS A 7 14.97 -8.96 -8.51
C LYS A 7 14.84 -8.36 -7.11
N VAL A 8 14.29 -7.16 -7.05
CA VAL A 8 13.97 -6.45 -5.80
C VAL A 8 12.49 -6.14 -5.80
N ILE A 9 11.85 -6.39 -4.69
CA ILE A 9 10.46 -6.06 -4.43
C ILE A 9 10.41 -5.13 -3.22
N LEU A 10 9.77 -3.98 -3.37
CA LEU A 10 9.60 -3.01 -2.30
C LEU A 10 8.14 -2.62 -2.16
N ILE A 11 7.70 -2.50 -0.90
CA ILE A 11 6.45 -1.85 -0.53
C ILE A 11 6.80 -0.76 0.47
N GLY A 12 6.48 0.48 0.13
CA GLY A 12 6.84 1.61 0.99
C GLY A 12 6.16 2.89 0.56
N ASN A 13 6.52 3.98 1.22
CA ASN A 13 5.95 5.29 0.95
C ASN A 13 6.98 6.18 0.26
N LEU A 14 6.53 7.00 -0.70
CA LEU A 14 7.39 7.97 -1.34
C LEU A 14 7.85 9.05 -0.36
N GLY A 15 9.15 9.30 -0.31
CA GLY A 15 9.72 10.36 0.52
C GLY A 15 9.65 11.74 -0.11
N ARG A 16 9.54 11.79 -1.45
CA ARG A 16 9.41 13.01 -2.25
C ARG A 16 8.59 12.74 -3.49
N ASP A 17 8.17 13.82 -4.15
CA ASP A 17 7.49 13.72 -5.44
C ASP A 17 8.43 13.14 -6.50
N PRO A 18 7.90 12.37 -7.48
CA PRO A 18 8.70 11.87 -8.59
C PRO A 18 9.27 13.01 -9.45
N GLU A 19 10.56 12.92 -9.77
CA GLU A 19 11.25 13.85 -10.62
C GLU A 19 11.55 13.23 -11.98
N ALA A 20 11.06 13.83 -13.05
CA ALA A 20 11.43 13.44 -14.41
C ALA A 20 12.66 14.17 -14.90
N ARG A 21 13.56 13.44 -15.51
CA ARG A 21 14.76 13.96 -16.17
C ARG A 21 14.90 13.35 -17.56
N THR A 22 15.30 14.16 -18.51
CA THR A 22 15.65 13.68 -19.85
C THR A 22 17.15 13.45 -19.89
N MET A 23 17.54 12.24 -20.25
CA MET A 23 18.95 11.91 -20.44
C MET A 23 19.49 12.47 -21.76
N PRO A 24 20.82 12.65 -21.91
CA PRO A 24 21.42 13.06 -23.17
C PRO A 24 21.09 12.10 -24.32
N SER A 25 20.76 10.85 -24.03
CA SER A 25 20.29 9.86 -25.01
C SER A 25 18.88 10.11 -25.53
N GLY A 26 18.15 11.10 -24.96
CA GLY A 26 16.73 11.36 -25.26
C GLY A 26 15.74 10.52 -24.43
N ASP A 27 16.22 9.59 -23.64
CA ASP A 27 15.38 8.77 -22.79
C ASP A 27 14.88 9.56 -21.58
N ARG A 28 13.62 9.38 -21.25
CA ARG A 28 13.03 9.95 -20.04
C ARG A 28 13.19 9.00 -18.87
N VAL A 29 13.68 9.50 -17.76
CA VAL A 29 13.87 8.75 -16.52
C VAL A 29 13.15 9.47 -15.41
N VAL A 30 12.33 8.72 -14.65
CA VAL A 30 11.64 9.24 -13.47
C VAL A 30 12.29 8.66 -12.23
N SER A 31 12.70 9.54 -11.31
CA SER A 31 13.41 9.16 -10.08
C SER A 31 12.66 9.61 -8.85
N PHE A 32 12.62 8.75 -7.83
CA PHE A 32 12.08 9.06 -6.51
C PHE A 32 12.73 8.20 -5.43
N CYS A 33 12.46 8.49 -4.17
CA CYS A 33 12.89 7.68 -3.03
C CYS A 33 11.70 6.98 -2.40
N VAL A 34 11.87 5.74 -1.99
CA VAL A 34 10.89 4.96 -1.25
C VAL A 34 11.44 4.65 0.14
N ALA A 35 10.64 4.92 1.16
CA ALA A 35 10.92 4.57 2.54
C ALA A 35 10.26 3.24 2.89
N THR A 36 11.05 2.31 3.42
CA THR A 36 10.55 1.09 4.06
C THR A 36 10.83 1.18 5.54
N THR A 37 9.79 1.04 6.37
CA THR A 37 9.90 1.16 7.82
C THR A 37 9.59 -0.16 8.48
N GLU A 38 10.50 -0.62 9.30
CA GLU A 38 10.34 -1.77 10.18
C GLU A 38 10.14 -1.28 11.61
N SER A 39 9.21 -1.91 12.31
CA SER A 39 8.93 -1.59 13.72
C SER A 39 9.03 -2.87 14.53
N TRP A 40 9.79 -2.83 15.62
CA TRP A 40 9.89 -3.96 16.53
C TRP A 40 9.87 -3.51 17.98
N ARG A 41 9.60 -4.43 18.86
CA ARG A 41 9.68 -4.20 20.29
C ARG A 41 11.01 -4.71 20.81
N ASP A 42 11.79 -3.85 21.46
CA ASP A 42 13.03 -4.25 22.11
C ASP A 42 12.71 -5.19 23.29
N LYS A 43 13.30 -6.37 23.25
CA LYS A 43 13.06 -7.40 24.30
C LYS A 43 13.61 -7.01 25.66
N ASN A 44 14.64 -6.16 25.69
CA ASN A 44 15.32 -5.77 26.94
C ASN A 44 14.65 -4.56 27.60
N THR A 45 14.26 -3.55 26.80
CA THR A 45 13.66 -2.30 27.32
C THR A 45 12.14 -2.29 27.22
N GLY A 46 11.54 -3.17 26.41
CA GLY A 46 10.11 -3.18 26.13
C GLY A 46 9.64 -2.03 25.25
N GLU A 47 10.53 -1.16 24.81
CA GLU A 47 10.24 -0.01 23.97
C GLU A 47 10.03 -0.40 22.52
N ARG A 48 9.17 0.35 21.83
CA ARG A 48 9.01 0.24 20.39
C ARG A 48 10.13 1.00 19.69
N LYS A 49 10.84 0.32 18.80
CA LYS A 49 11.88 0.90 17.94
C LYS A 49 11.46 0.81 16.49
N ASP A 50 11.72 1.87 15.75
CA ASP A 50 11.44 1.96 14.31
C ASP A 50 12.76 2.21 13.57
N ARG A 51 12.90 1.55 12.42
CA ARG A 51 14.02 1.75 11.50
C ARG A 51 13.48 1.98 10.10
N THR A 52 13.89 3.07 9.48
CA THR A 52 13.49 3.41 8.11
C THR A 52 14.71 3.33 7.20
N GLU A 53 14.57 2.58 6.11
CA GLU A 53 15.55 2.52 5.03
C GLU A 53 15.02 3.26 3.81
N TRP A 54 15.92 4.01 3.16
CA TRP A 54 15.61 4.82 2.00
C TRP A 54 16.18 4.18 0.74
N HIS A 55 15.33 3.90 -0.22
CA HIS A 55 15.68 3.28 -1.49
C HIS A 55 15.52 4.27 -2.63
N ASN A 56 16.60 4.49 -3.39
CA ASN A 56 16.52 5.26 -4.63
C ASN A 56 15.96 4.38 -5.73
N VAL A 57 14.97 4.90 -6.45
CA VAL A 57 14.28 4.20 -7.53
C VAL A 57 14.38 5.03 -8.80
N SER A 58 14.75 4.37 -9.91
CA SER A 58 14.83 4.96 -11.23
C SER A 58 14.00 4.18 -12.22
N ILE A 59 13.04 4.83 -12.88
CA ILE A 59 12.13 4.22 -13.85
C ILE A 59 12.55 4.63 -15.25
N PHE A 60 12.93 3.66 -16.07
CA PHE A 60 13.26 3.83 -17.49
C PHE A 60 12.09 3.43 -18.40
N ASN A 61 11.02 2.92 -17.86
CA ASN A 61 9.81 2.61 -18.59
C ASN A 61 8.93 3.85 -18.71
N ASP A 62 8.71 4.34 -19.93
CA ASP A 62 7.94 5.56 -20.19
C ASP A 62 6.50 5.49 -19.65
N ASN A 63 5.85 4.35 -19.75
CA ASN A 63 4.48 4.20 -19.28
C ASN A 63 4.41 4.24 -17.75
N LEU A 64 5.30 3.50 -17.09
CA LEU A 64 5.38 3.51 -15.62
C LEU A 64 5.84 4.88 -15.10
N GLY A 65 6.75 5.54 -15.81
CA GLY A 65 7.21 6.89 -15.50
C GLY A 65 6.06 7.90 -15.53
N LYS A 66 5.23 7.88 -16.57
CA LYS A 66 4.05 8.74 -16.69
C LYS A 66 3.05 8.48 -15.55
N ILE A 67 2.80 7.21 -15.23
CA ILE A 67 1.93 6.84 -14.10
C ILE A 67 2.49 7.37 -12.79
N ALA A 68 3.79 7.20 -12.55
CA ALA A 68 4.44 7.70 -11.36
C ALA A 68 4.31 9.22 -11.23
N GLU A 69 4.60 9.99 -12.28
CA GLU A 69 4.48 11.45 -12.27
C GLU A 69 3.04 11.95 -12.08
N GLN A 70 2.10 11.27 -12.70
CA GLN A 70 0.70 11.70 -12.70
C GLN A 70 0.00 11.40 -11.37
N TYR A 71 0.26 10.24 -10.80
CA TYR A 71 -0.52 9.71 -9.68
C TYR A 71 0.26 9.61 -8.36
N CYS A 72 1.58 9.48 -8.39
CA CYS A 72 2.37 9.41 -7.17
C CYS A 72 2.72 10.80 -6.64
N ARG A 73 2.66 10.94 -5.32
CA ARG A 73 3.08 12.14 -4.59
C ARG A 73 3.86 11.71 -3.35
N LYS A 74 4.54 12.67 -2.72
CA LYS A 74 5.15 12.45 -1.40
C LYS A 74 4.14 11.83 -0.45
N GLY A 75 4.51 10.72 0.18
CA GLY A 75 3.66 9.95 1.09
C GLY A 75 2.84 8.84 0.43
N SER A 76 2.69 8.82 -0.90
CA SER A 76 1.98 7.75 -1.60
C SER A 76 2.60 6.39 -1.32
N LYS A 77 1.74 5.41 -1.04
CA LYS A 77 2.16 4.01 -0.83
C LYS A 77 2.18 3.26 -2.15
N VAL A 78 3.31 2.65 -2.44
CA VAL A 78 3.53 1.94 -3.70
C VAL A 78 4.11 0.55 -3.47
N TYR A 79 3.75 -0.35 -4.37
CA TYR A 79 4.43 -1.61 -4.60
C TYR A 79 5.27 -1.46 -5.87
N LEU A 80 6.50 -1.89 -5.84
CA LEU A 80 7.35 -1.89 -7.02
C LEU A 80 8.24 -3.13 -7.10
N GLU A 81 8.47 -3.57 -8.33
CA GLU A 81 9.43 -4.59 -8.68
C GLU A 81 10.47 -4.02 -9.63
N GLY A 82 11.72 -4.28 -9.36
CA GLY A 82 12.83 -3.83 -10.19
C GLY A 82 14.06 -4.70 -10.02
N GLN A 83 15.18 -4.19 -10.47
CA GLN A 83 16.50 -4.80 -10.35
C GLN A 83 17.42 -3.88 -9.57
N LEU A 84 18.28 -4.46 -8.73
CA LEU A 84 19.31 -3.71 -8.04
C LEU A 84 20.45 -3.41 -9.01
N GLN A 85 20.79 -2.13 -9.14
CA GLN A 85 21.92 -1.68 -9.94
C GLN A 85 22.82 -0.74 -9.14
N THR A 86 24.11 -0.91 -9.29
CA THR A 86 25.10 -0.01 -8.71
C THR A 86 25.71 0.83 -9.81
N ARG A 87 25.62 2.15 -9.67
CA ARG A 87 26.19 3.12 -10.59
C ARG A 87 27.35 3.84 -9.93
N GLU A 88 28.44 3.95 -10.64
CA GLU A 88 29.56 4.80 -10.23
C GLU A 88 29.37 6.22 -10.77
N TYR A 89 29.57 7.20 -9.95
CA TYR A 89 29.53 8.60 -10.33
C TYR A 89 30.67 9.37 -9.65
N THR A 90 31.09 10.44 -10.27
CA THR A 90 32.09 11.34 -9.69
C THR A 90 31.36 12.47 -8.98
N ASP A 91 31.70 12.64 -7.71
CA ASP A 91 31.21 13.73 -6.89
C ASP A 91 31.79 15.08 -7.37
N THR A 92 31.19 16.19 -6.94
CA THR A 92 31.65 17.55 -7.22
C THR A 92 33.09 17.81 -6.74
N GLU A 93 33.56 17.02 -5.78
CA GLU A 93 34.92 17.04 -5.24
C GLU A 93 35.91 16.16 -6.03
N GLY A 94 35.46 15.49 -7.11
CA GLY A 94 36.29 14.61 -7.94
C GLY A 94 36.44 13.18 -7.42
N ASN A 95 35.77 12.81 -6.31
CA ASN A 95 35.81 11.47 -5.75
C ASN A 95 34.85 10.52 -6.47
N GLN A 96 35.29 9.31 -6.77
CA GLN A 96 34.42 8.26 -7.28
C GLN A 96 33.53 7.69 -6.16
N ARG A 97 32.25 7.77 -6.35
CA ARG A 97 31.25 7.20 -5.43
C ARG A 97 30.36 6.19 -6.13
N LYS A 98 29.83 5.24 -5.36
CA LYS A 98 28.90 4.23 -5.81
C LYS A 98 27.53 4.53 -5.25
N ALA A 99 26.53 4.60 -6.10
CA ALA A 99 25.13 4.68 -5.71
C ALA A 99 24.42 3.38 -6.10
N THR A 100 23.75 2.75 -5.14
CA THR A 100 22.92 1.58 -5.37
C THR A 100 21.49 2.06 -5.49
N GLU A 101 20.84 1.69 -6.58
CA GLU A 101 19.46 2.07 -6.87
C GLU A 101 18.66 0.89 -7.42
N VAL A 102 17.34 0.94 -7.24
CA VAL A 102 16.41 -0.02 -7.81
C VAL A 102 15.94 0.53 -9.14
N VAL A 103 16.18 -0.24 -10.21
CA VAL A 103 15.89 0.19 -11.57
C VAL A 103 14.73 -0.60 -12.16
N LEU A 104 13.70 0.11 -12.61
CA LEU A 104 12.60 -0.44 -13.39
C LEU A 104 12.91 -0.24 -14.86
N GLN A 105 13.34 -1.32 -15.52
CA GLN A 105 13.72 -1.31 -16.94
C GLN A 105 12.50 -1.26 -17.85
N ARG A 106 12.71 -0.89 -19.14
CA ARG A 106 11.65 -0.73 -20.15
C ARG A 106 10.67 -1.89 -20.23
N PHE A 107 11.18 -3.12 -20.12
CA PHE A 107 10.40 -4.34 -20.33
C PHE A 107 10.30 -5.23 -19.07
N ARG A 108 10.91 -4.80 -18.00
CA ARG A 108 10.94 -5.54 -16.73
C ARG A 108 10.79 -4.55 -15.59
N GLY A 109 9.76 -4.74 -14.84
CA GLY A 109 9.44 -3.92 -13.69
C GLY A 109 7.94 -3.71 -13.58
N GLU A 110 7.50 -3.50 -12.37
CA GLU A 110 6.11 -3.27 -12.03
C GLU A 110 6.02 -2.12 -11.04
N LEU A 111 4.99 -1.30 -11.20
CA LEU A 111 4.64 -0.24 -10.26
C LEU A 111 3.13 -0.27 -10.06
N THR A 112 2.70 -0.49 -8.82
CA THR A 112 1.30 -0.50 -8.43
C THR A 112 1.09 0.48 -7.28
N LEU A 113 0.12 1.38 -7.41
CA LEU A 113 -0.27 2.28 -6.34
C LEU A 113 -1.14 1.52 -5.34
N LEU A 114 -0.76 1.55 -4.08
CA LEU A 114 -1.49 0.90 -2.99
C LEU A 114 -2.32 1.89 -2.17
N ASP A 115 -2.20 3.19 -2.45
CA ASP A 115 -3.11 4.15 -1.87
C ASP A 115 -4.52 3.86 -2.40
N SER A 116 -5.41 3.40 -1.54
CA SER A 116 -6.82 3.56 -1.80
C SER A 116 -7.04 5.06 -1.93
N LYS A 117 -7.40 5.54 -3.13
CA LYS A 117 -8.12 6.80 -3.21
C LYS A 117 -9.27 6.63 -2.23
N SER A 118 -9.15 7.21 -1.05
CA SER A 118 -10.33 7.70 -0.38
C SER A 118 -10.86 8.73 -1.37
N SER A 119 -11.72 8.28 -2.27
CA SER A 119 -12.66 9.18 -2.90
C SER A 119 -13.29 9.88 -1.71
N GLY A 120 -12.83 11.11 -1.50
CA GLY A 120 -13.54 12.04 -0.67
C GLY A 120 -14.95 12.08 -1.25
N ARG A 121 -15.77 11.21 -0.73
CA ARG A 121 -17.19 11.31 -0.85
C ARG A 121 -17.47 12.54 -0.03
N GLY A 122 -17.39 13.66 -0.74
CA GLY A 122 -17.95 14.90 -0.26
C GLY A 122 -19.31 14.54 0.29
N GLU A 123 -19.46 14.84 1.52
CA GLU A 123 -20.72 15.06 2.17
C GLU A 123 -21.44 16.12 1.31
N SER A 124 -22.10 15.63 0.24
CA SER A 124 -23.00 16.42 -0.56
C SER A 124 -24.39 16.12 -0.06
N ASP A 125 -24.87 17.10 0.70
CA ASP A 125 -26.18 17.70 0.51
C ASP A 125 -27.32 16.71 0.17
N TYR A 126 -27.86 16.13 1.22
CA TYR A 126 -29.29 15.87 1.23
C TYR A 126 -29.97 17.16 1.63
N GLU A 127 -29.97 18.15 0.75
CA GLU A 127 -30.99 19.20 0.83
C GLU A 127 -32.35 18.55 0.65
N ALA A 128 -33.09 18.61 1.73
CA ALA A 128 -34.49 18.36 1.79
C ALA A 128 -35.21 19.25 0.75
N VAL A 129 -35.73 18.64 -0.29
CA VAL A 129 -36.82 19.26 -1.06
C VAL A 129 -38.12 18.80 -0.45
N GLY A 130 -38.74 19.75 0.20
CA GLY A 130 -40.00 19.64 0.85
C GLY A 130 -41.15 19.36 -0.10
N SER A 131 -42.15 18.76 0.52
CA SER A 131 -43.58 18.94 0.32
C SER A 131 -44.10 19.00 -1.09
N ASN A 132 -44.91 18.00 -1.46
CA ASN A 132 -46.35 18.27 -1.70
C ASN A 132 -47.17 16.99 -1.76
N GLU A 133 -48.26 17.10 -1.02
CA GLU A 133 -49.49 16.37 -1.02
C GLU A 133 -49.91 15.66 -2.30
N ALA A 134 -50.40 14.43 -2.18
CA ALA A 134 -51.76 14.09 -2.52
C ALA A 134 -52.07 12.60 -2.31
N THR A 135 -52.92 12.36 -1.31
CA THR A 135 -54.10 11.46 -1.32
C THR A 135 -54.04 10.11 -2.04
N ALA A 136 -54.26 9.07 -1.30
CA ALA A 136 -55.41 8.16 -1.30
C ALA A 136 -55.00 6.76 -0.83
N ALA A 137 -55.43 6.44 0.35
CA ALA A 137 -56.35 5.37 0.72
C ALA A 137 -56.08 3.96 0.13
N PHE A 138 -55.91 3.07 1.01
CA PHE A 138 -56.56 1.76 1.19
C PHE A 138 -55.63 0.77 1.90
N GLY A 139 -56.17 0.23 2.99
CA GLY A 139 -55.95 -1.12 3.38
C GLY A 139 -55.42 -1.32 4.82
N ARG A 140 -56.33 -1.24 5.78
CA ARG A 140 -56.13 -1.77 7.13
C ARG A 140 -55.98 -3.28 7.07
N VAL A 141 -54.98 -3.83 7.71
CA VAL A 141 -55.14 -5.11 8.43
C VAL A 141 -54.33 -5.04 9.73
N SER A 142 -55.01 -5.37 10.78
CA SER A 142 -54.62 -5.27 12.18
C SER A 142 -53.65 -6.35 12.64
N PRO A 143 -53.17 -6.26 13.86
CA PRO A 143 -52.00 -6.99 14.36
C PRO A 143 -52.42 -8.32 15.02
N MET A 144 -51.58 -9.31 14.93
CA MET A 144 -51.60 -10.51 15.75
C MET A 144 -50.23 -10.62 16.44
N GLU A 145 -50.20 -10.30 17.67
CA GLU A 145 -50.31 -11.09 18.90
C GLU A 145 -49.06 -11.93 19.20
N ARG A 146 -48.48 -11.53 20.30
CA ARG A 146 -47.35 -12.11 21.00
C ARG A 146 -47.67 -13.48 21.54
N THR A 147 -46.69 -14.38 21.50
CA THR A 147 -46.52 -15.31 22.62
C THR A 147 -45.04 -15.60 22.84
N PRO A 148 -44.59 -15.56 24.08
CA PRO A 148 -43.23 -15.92 24.46
C PRO A 148 -43.19 -17.40 24.85
N ILE A 149 -42.15 -18.09 24.42
CA ILE A 149 -41.84 -19.42 24.96
C ILE A 149 -40.49 -19.39 25.63
N ASP A 150 -40.58 -19.75 26.83
CA ASP A 150 -39.74 -19.84 27.98
C ASP A 150 -38.56 -20.83 27.80
N ARG A 151 -37.48 -20.46 28.47
CA ARG A 151 -36.44 -21.25 29.11
C ARG A 151 -36.39 -22.75 28.93
N ARG A 152 -35.21 -23.27 28.60
CA ARG A 152 -34.47 -24.20 29.46
C ARG A 152 -33.03 -24.44 29.01
N SER A 153 -32.13 -23.99 29.75
CA SER A 153 -30.92 -24.51 30.40
C SER A 153 -30.38 -25.89 29.98
N GLN A 154 -29.05 -25.92 30.07
CA GLN A 154 -28.10 -27.05 30.21
C GLN A 154 -27.39 -27.41 28.90
N SER A 155 -26.11 -27.61 28.84
CA SER A 155 -25.06 -27.88 29.83
C SER A 155 -23.69 -27.82 29.10
N SER A 156 -22.74 -27.33 29.82
CA SER A 156 -21.31 -27.68 29.82
C SER A 156 -20.78 -28.69 28.78
N GLY A 157 -19.78 -28.25 28.04
CA GLY A 157 -18.85 -29.10 27.29
C GLY A 157 -17.56 -28.37 27.12
N LYS A 158 -16.66 -28.49 28.08
CA LYS A 158 -15.25 -28.16 27.95
C LYS A 158 -14.65 -29.11 26.90
N LEU A 159 -14.13 -28.58 25.86
CA LEU A 159 -13.12 -29.25 25.03
C LEU A 159 -11.92 -28.33 24.94
N SER A 160 -11.03 -28.54 25.91
CA SER A 160 -9.61 -28.19 25.78
C SER A 160 -9.00 -29.20 24.85
N GLU A 161 -8.75 -28.83 23.64
CA GLU A 161 -7.88 -29.60 22.73
C GLU A 161 -6.59 -28.84 22.60
N GLN A 162 -5.62 -29.42 23.25
CA GLN A 162 -4.20 -29.13 23.20
C GLN A 162 -3.74 -29.39 21.76
N LEU A 163 -3.37 -28.34 21.05
CA LEU A 163 -2.56 -28.47 19.84
C LEU A 163 -1.11 -28.32 20.27
N ASP A 164 -0.42 -29.44 20.35
CA ASP A 164 1.02 -29.52 20.34
C ASP A 164 1.49 -29.23 18.90
N ASP A 165 1.95 -28.04 18.66
CA ASP A 165 2.69 -27.68 17.45
C ASP A 165 4.19 -27.88 17.73
N ASP A 166 4.63 -29.11 17.57
CA ASP A 166 6.04 -29.41 17.38
C ASP A 166 6.41 -29.17 15.92
N ILE A 167 7.05 -28.04 15.65
CA ILE A 167 7.71 -27.77 14.39
C ILE A 167 9.19 -28.13 14.55
N PRO A 168 9.70 -29.19 13.91
CA PRO A 168 11.12 -29.50 13.93
C PRO A 168 11.86 -28.57 12.94
N PHE A 169 12.90 -27.96 13.45
CA PHE A 169 13.91 -27.28 12.63
C PHE A 169 14.93 -28.26 12.05
#